data_760388a0ba4b7587214502b8ded33366
#
_entry.id   760388a0ba4b7587214502b8ded33366
#
_cell.length_a   1.000
_cell.length_b   1.000
_cell.length_c   1.000
_cell.angle_alpha   90.00
_cell.angle_beta   90.00
_cell.angle_gamma   90.00
#
_symmetry.space_group_name_H-M   'P 1'
#
loop_
_entity.id
_entity.type
_entity.pdbx_description
1 polymer ?
#
loop_
_entity_poly.entity_id
_entity_poly.type
_entity_poly.pdbx_seq_one_letter_code
_entity_poly.pdbx_strand_id
1 'polypeptide(L)'
;MHNGVLANSRKEERSGILNIADHLRPMGYRVGLTGKSHFRLGQQQFDGIDGFTGNANGDIAEYDLSGVRTYIRETQSAGSPFCVFICSVHAHHPWTVGDESHFPHEQLRIPPHYVDTPATRKAIAIHAAEVEEFDRQVGDVRAMLNESKLENDTILIVLSEQGIAMPRGKWSPYDHGSRAVCIAHWPGHFVPKKTSAIAMYSDFVPTFIDFAGGQSQVPLDGKSLKSLWLDERDKHRQSAFISNVHPFWQKAIVTEQYKLIWTGFPNEDHIHSNFASTKFFGKAWSEWKEASEKNRDVAAKIIRVLHPKRYELYDIQNDPYEVHDLAENGQYQNVKLGLLAELKQLMADAGESLEPKQPQGKEKERTRRRKKR
;
A
#
# COMPACT_ATOMS: atom_id res chain seq x y z
N MET A 1 -1.97 -2.05 -16.82
CA MET A 1 -1.89 -0.81 -16.02
C MET A 1 -1.78 0.36 -16.99
N HIS A 2 -2.61 1.38 -16.81
CA HIS A 2 -2.71 2.49 -17.75
C HIS A 2 -1.43 3.34 -17.81
N ASN A 3 -0.70 3.46 -16.69
CA ASN A 3 0.57 4.20 -16.64
C ASN A 3 1.78 3.47 -17.26
N GLY A 4 1.63 2.20 -17.65
CA GLY A 4 2.72 1.42 -18.25
C GLY A 4 3.77 0.87 -17.27
N VAL A 5 3.74 1.27 -16.00
CA VAL A 5 4.71 0.81 -14.98
C VAL A 5 4.32 -0.58 -14.47
N LEU A 6 5.12 -1.59 -14.81
CA LEU A 6 4.86 -2.98 -14.45
C LEU A 6 5.74 -3.51 -13.31
N ALA A 7 6.78 -2.77 -12.92
CA ALA A 7 7.68 -3.14 -11.82
C ALA A 7 8.49 -1.92 -11.35
N ASN A 8 8.87 -1.88 -10.08
CA ASN A 8 9.68 -0.79 -9.49
C ASN A 8 11.03 -0.54 -10.19
N SER A 9 11.56 -1.54 -10.90
CA SER A 9 12.82 -1.44 -11.63
C SER A 9 12.67 -0.91 -13.06
N ARG A 10 11.47 -0.82 -13.60
CA ARG A 10 11.22 -0.34 -14.97
C ARG A 10 10.95 1.16 -14.95
N LYS A 11 11.71 1.88 -15.76
CA LYS A 11 11.75 3.35 -15.82
C LYS A 11 10.75 3.96 -16.82
N GLU A 12 9.91 3.15 -17.44
CA GLU A 12 9.10 3.61 -18.57
C GLU A 12 7.65 3.82 -18.13
N GLU A 13 7.36 5.02 -17.64
CA GLU A 13 6.00 5.54 -17.63
C GLU A 13 5.61 5.86 -19.08
N ARG A 14 4.33 5.67 -19.42
CA ARG A 14 3.82 6.09 -20.72
C ARG A 14 3.92 7.61 -20.81
N SER A 15 4.39 8.11 -21.95
CA SER A 15 4.40 9.57 -22.21
C SER A 15 2.98 10.13 -22.18
N GLY A 16 2.82 11.34 -21.64
CA GLY A 16 1.54 12.05 -21.60
C GLY A 16 0.62 11.70 -20.42
N ILE A 17 1.08 10.90 -19.46
CA ILE A 17 0.35 10.71 -18.21
C ILE A 17 0.61 11.89 -17.29
N LEU A 18 -0.49 12.55 -16.89
CA LEU A 18 -0.45 13.67 -15.96
C LEU A 18 -0.41 13.16 -14.52
N ASN A 19 0.46 13.73 -13.71
CA ASN A 19 0.51 13.51 -12.27
C ASN A 19 -0.29 14.60 -11.53
N ILE A 20 -0.35 14.53 -10.20
CA ILE A 20 -1.13 15.48 -9.39
C ILE A 20 -0.63 16.93 -9.54
N ALA A 21 0.68 17.15 -9.72
CA ALA A 21 1.22 18.50 -9.89
C ALA A 21 0.76 19.10 -11.23
N ASP A 22 0.68 18.31 -12.30
CA ASP A 22 0.17 18.74 -13.60
C ASP A 22 -1.29 19.23 -13.52
N HIS A 23 -2.08 18.64 -12.64
CA HIS A 23 -3.48 19.02 -12.44
C HIS A 23 -3.62 20.24 -11.53
N LEU A 24 -2.88 20.33 -10.43
CA LEU A 24 -3.07 21.38 -9.43
C LEU A 24 -2.36 22.70 -9.75
N ARG A 25 -1.19 22.65 -10.41
CA ARG A 25 -0.45 23.88 -10.77
C ARG A 25 -1.23 24.83 -11.68
N PRO A 26 -1.95 24.36 -12.71
CA PRO A 26 -2.81 25.25 -13.51
C PRO A 26 -3.94 25.91 -12.71
N MET A 27 -4.29 25.36 -11.53
CA MET A 27 -5.28 25.93 -10.60
C MET A 27 -4.64 26.91 -9.59
N GLY A 28 -3.35 27.26 -9.76
CA GLY A 28 -2.63 28.19 -8.90
C GLY A 28 -1.96 27.56 -7.68
N TYR A 29 -2.03 26.24 -7.49
CA TYR A 29 -1.36 25.57 -6.39
C TYR A 29 0.15 25.52 -6.56
N ARG A 30 0.88 25.73 -5.48
CA ARG A 30 2.26 25.25 -5.38
C ARG A 30 2.24 23.81 -4.88
N VAL A 31 3.00 22.93 -5.53
CA VAL A 31 2.99 21.49 -5.21
C VAL A 31 4.38 21.04 -4.83
N GLY A 32 4.57 20.77 -3.54
CA GLY A 32 5.86 20.42 -2.94
C GLY A 32 5.97 18.94 -2.57
N LEU A 33 7.20 18.45 -2.57
CA LEU A 33 7.53 17.06 -2.19
C LEU A 33 8.79 17.04 -1.36
N THR A 34 8.74 16.32 -0.23
CA THR A 34 9.92 16.01 0.60
C THR A 34 9.94 14.53 0.98
N GLY A 35 11.12 14.01 1.29
CA GLY A 35 11.31 12.64 1.74
C GLY A 35 11.42 11.61 0.62
N LYS A 36 10.98 10.39 0.90
CA LYS A 36 11.10 9.25 -0.02
C LYS A 36 10.26 9.43 -1.27
N SER A 37 10.89 9.36 -2.43
CA SER A 37 10.19 9.44 -3.72
C SER A 37 10.61 8.31 -4.64
N HIS A 38 9.62 7.70 -5.30
CA HIS A 38 9.84 6.77 -6.42
C HIS A 38 9.36 7.32 -7.76
N PHE A 39 9.02 8.61 -7.82
CA PHE A 39 8.78 9.30 -9.09
C PHE A 39 10.08 9.37 -9.89
N ARG A 40 10.03 9.00 -11.16
CA ARG A 40 11.19 9.01 -12.04
C ARG A 40 11.12 10.02 -13.17
N LEU A 41 9.94 10.21 -13.76
CA LEU A 41 9.72 11.14 -14.86
C LEU A 41 8.98 12.42 -14.45
N GLY A 42 8.15 12.35 -13.42
CA GLY A 42 7.32 13.48 -12.97
C GLY A 42 7.89 14.25 -11.77
N GLN A 43 9.03 13.84 -11.20
CA GLN A 43 9.56 14.46 -9.97
C GLN A 43 9.90 15.94 -10.16
N GLN A 44 10.41 16.32 -11.31
CA GLN A 44 10.75 17.71 -11.63
C GLN A 44 9.55 18.67 -11.66
N GLN A 45 8.33 18.14 -11.64
CA GLN A 45 7.11 18.95 -11.59
C GLN A 45 6.70 19.28 -10.15
N PHE A 46 7.36 18.67 -9.16
CA PHE A 46 7.20 19.01 -7.76
C PHE A 46 8.30 19.98 -7.33
N ASP A 47 7.95 20.95 -6.50
CA ASP A 47 8.96 21.75 -5.81
C ASP A 47 9.65 20.85 -4.78
N GLY A 48 10.96 20.70 -4.89
CA GLY A 48 11.76 19.98 -3.90
C GLY A 48 11.79 20.74 -2.58
N ILE A 49 11.46 20.07 -1.48
CA ILE A 49 11.52 20.65 -0.15
C ILE A 49 12.62 19.93 0.64
N ASP A 50 13.56 20.68 1.21
CA ASP A 50 14.62 20.15 2.06
C ASP A 50 14.08 19.71 3.43
N GLY A 51 14.84 18.89 4.16
CA GLY A 51 14.56 18.53 5.55
C GLY A 51 14.23 17.06 5.80
N PHE A 52 13.99 16.30 4.74
CA PHE A 52 13.88 14.85 4.83
C PHE A 52 15.01 14.22 4.06
N THR A 53 16.02 13.73 4.74
CA THR A 53 17.05 12.90 4.14
C THR A 53 16.81 11.44 4.55
N GLY A 54 16.72 10.57 3.61
CA GLY A 54 16.58 9.15 3.84
C GLY A 54 16.72 8.40 2.55
N ASN A 55 17.52 7.34 2.57
CA ASN A 55 17.57 6.44 1.43
C ASN A 55 16.50 5.34 1.57
N ALA A 56 16.13 4.77 0.44
CA ALA A 56 15.16 3.68 0.38
C ALA A 56 15.67 2.38 1.07
N ASN A 57 16.88 2.36 1.60
CA ASN A 57 17.54 1.20 2.21
C ASN A 57 17.49 1.20 3.75
N GLY A 58 16.75 2.15 4.35
CA GLY A 58 16.48 2.13 5.79
C GLY A 58 17.58 2.72 6.66
N ASP A 59 18.46 3.54 6.11
CA ASP A 59 19.28 4.41 6.93
C ASP A 59 18.37 5.48 7.56
N ILE A 60 18.69 5.88 8.79
CA ILE A 60 17.94 6.86 9.58
C ILE A 60 17.69 8.07 8.71
N ALA A 61 16.42 8.33 8.40
CA ALA A 61 16.04 9.56 7.76
C ALA A 61 16.15 10.67 8.79
N GLU A 62 16.95 11.69 8.49
CA GLU A 62 16.78 12.93 9.20
C GLU A 62 15.38 13.46 8.91
N TYR A 63 14.64 13.72 9.97
CA TYR A 63 13.30 14.27 9.92
C TYR A 63 13.34 15.71 10.38
N ASP A 64 13.19 16.64 9.45
CA ASP A 64 13.11 18.07 9.76
C ASP A 64 11.98 18.73 8.96
N LEU A 65 11.07 19.40 9.65
CA LEU A 65 9.97 20.16 9.07
C LEU A 65 10.33 21.62 8.74
N SER A 66 11.56 22.07 8.98
CA SER A 66 11.94 23.48 8.74
C SER A 66 11.77 23.89 7.29
N GLY A 67 12.14 23.03 6.34
CA GLY A 67 11.92 23.23 4.90
C GLY A 67 10.44 23.30 4.55
N VAL A 68 9.62 22.40 5.12
CA VAL A 68 8.16 22.40 4.93
C VAL A 68 7.53 23.69 5.46
N ARG A 69 7.92 24.13 6.67
CA ARG A 69 7.47 25.42 7.25
C ARG A 69 7.81 26.59 6.34
N THR A 70 9.04 26.63 5.85
CA THR A 70 9.51 27.68 4.97
C THR A 70 8.73 27.68 3.65
N TYR A 71 8.57 26.55 3.02
CA TYR A 71 7.81 26.38 1.78
C TYR A 71 6.36 26.86 1.91
N ILE A 72 5.66 26.44 2.98
CA ILE A 72 4.27 26.84 3.24
C ILE A 72 4.19 28.36 3.48
N ARG A 73 5.07 28.92 4.28
CA ARG A 73 5.11 30.37 4.56
C ARG A 73 5.33 31.20 3.29
N GLU A 74 6.27 30.80 2.44
CA GLU A 74 6.53 31.48 1.15
C GLU A 74 5.33 31.36 0.21
N THR A 75 4.68 30.18 0.19
CA THR A 75 3.49 29.96 -0.64
C THR A 75 2.33 30.85 -0.21
N GLN A 76 2.09 30.96 1.11
CA GLN A 76 1.09 31.89 1.65
C GLN A 76 1.41 33.35 1.36
N SER A 77 2.70 33.76 1.49
CA SER A 77 3.13 35.11 1.17
C SER A 77 2.92 35.48 -0.30
N ALA A 78 2.96 34.49 -1.17
CA ALA A 78 2.64 34.63 -2.60
C ALA A 78 1.13 34.60 -2.90
N GLY A 79 0.28 34.41 -1.89
CA GLY A 79 -1.18 34.30 -2.07
C GLY A 79 -1.62 33.03 -2.80
N SER A 80 -0.78 32.00 -2.82
CA SER A 80 -1.07 30.72 -3.50
C SER A 80 -1.50 29.63 -2.51
N PRO A 81 -2.44 28.75 -2.89
CA PRO A 81 -2.69 27.52 -2.14
C PRO A 81 -1.53 26.52 -2.31
N PHE A 82 -1.41 25.57 -1.38
CA PHE A 82 -0.39 24.53 -1.43
C PHE A 82 -0.95 23.11 -1.39
N CYS A 83 -0.19 22.20 -2.00
CA CYS A 83 -0.32 20.77 -1.81
C CYS A 83 1.08 20.22 -1.51
N VAL A 84 1.29 19.63 -0.33
CA VAL A 84 2.61 19.16 0.09
C VAL A 84 2.56 17.68 0.41
N PHE A 85 3.48 16.93 -0.19
CA PHE A 85 3.70 15.51 0.08
C PHE A 85 4.90 15.36 1.01
N ILE A 86 4.64 14.85 2.22
CA ILE A 86 5.66 14.57 3.24
C ILE A 86 5.80 13.05 3.30
N CYS A 87 6.80 12.51 2.60
CA CYS A 87 6.95 11.08 2.38
C CYS A 87 7.95 10.46 3.35
N SER A 88 7.46 10.07 4.54
CA SER A 88 8.27 9.36 5.52
C SER A 88 8.82 8.04 4.97
N VAL A 89 9.98 7.60 5.49
CA VAL A 89 10.51 6.25 5.25
C VAL A 89 9.95 5.22 6.24
N HIS A 90 9.34 5.68 7.34
CA HIS A 90 8.74 4.80 8.36
C HIS A 90 7.34 4.33 7.93
N ALA A 91 6.97 3.06 8.13
CA ALA A 91 7.76 1.95 8.68
C ALA A 91 8.29 1.03 7.56
N HIS A 92 9.23 1.52 6.73
CA HIS A 92 9.85 0.71 5.70
C HIS A 92 10.98 -0.14 6.31
N HIS A 93 11.03 -1.42 5.94
CA HIS A 93 12.13 -2.31 6.33
C HIS A 93 13.50 -1.80 5.78
N PRO A 94 14.61 -1.93 6.55
CA PRO A 94 14.74 -2.53 7.88
C PRO A 94 14.19 -1.63 8.99
N TRP A 95 13.57 -2.23 10.00
CA TRP A 95 13.03 -1.52 11.15
C TRP A 95 14.13 -1.28 12.17
N THR A 96 14.51 -0.04 12.38
CA THR A 96 15.72 0.35 13.13
C THR A 96 15.50 1.47 14.13
N VAL A 97 14.31 2.06 14.16
CA VAL A 97 13.96 3.17 15.06
C VAL A 97 12.75 2.86 15.93
N GLY A 98 12.49 3.69 16.91
CA GLY A 98 11.44 3.49 17.91
C GLY A 98 11.89 2.61 19.08
N ASP A 99 11.05 2.54 20.11
CA ASP A 99 11.32 1.79 21.33
C ASP A 99 10.45 0.52 21.38
N GLU A 100 11.06 -0.65 21.11
CA GLU A 100 10.33 -1.92 21.13
C GLU A 100 9.79 -2.28 22.52
N SER A 101 10.31 -1.66 23.61
CA SER A 101 9.83 -1.92 24.96
C SER A 101 8.40 -1.42 25.22
N HIS A 102 7.89 -0.51 24.38
CA HIS A 102 6.50 -0.10 24.39
C HIS A 102 5.54 -1.20 23.91
N PHE A 103 6.07 -2.25 23.29
CA PHE A 103 5.32 -3.38 22.72
C PHE A 103 5.76 -4.72 23.31
N PRO A 104 5.48 -5.02 24.61
CA PRO A 104 5.86 -6.26 25.26
C PRO A 104 5.40 -7.48 24.45
N HIS A 105 6.33 -8.38 24.17
CA HIS A 105 6.09 -9.49 23.24
C HIS A 105 4.93 -10.39 23.66
N GLU A 106 4.75 -10.61 24.97
CA GLU A 106 3.67 -11.44 25.54
C GLU A 106 2.29 -10.82 25.39
N GLN A 107 2.19 -9.49 25.22
CA GLN A 107 0.93 -8.77 25.04
C GLN A 107 0.53 -8.64 23.57
N LEU A 108 1.44 -8.95 22.63
CA LEU A 108 1.16 -8.85 21.21
C LEU A 108 0.13 -9.89 20.76
N ARG A 109 -0.89 -9.42 20.08
CA ARG A 109 -1.85 -10.28 19.38
C ARG A 109 -1.30 -10.66 18.00
N ILE A 110 -0.84 -11.90 17.88
CA ILE A 110 -0.30 -12.40 16.61
C ILE A 110 -1.46 -12.76 15.67
N PRO A 111 -1.49 -12.21 14.44
CA PRO A 111 -2.50 -12.58 13.45
C PRO A 111 -2.52 -14.09 13.18
N PRO A 112 -3.70 -14.72 13.04
CA PRO A 112 -3.82 -16.18 12.96
C PRO A 112 -3.18 -16.81 11.71
N HIS A 113 -2.93 -16.05 10.67
CA HIS A 113 -2.22 -16.52 9.49
C HIS A 113 -0.69 -16.56 9.67
N TYR A 114 -0.16 -15.97 10.73
CA TYR A 114 1.24 -16.10 11.11
C TYR A 114 1.48 -17.31 12.03
N VAL A 115 2.74 -17.72 12.09
CA VAL A 115 3.19 -18.67 13.12
C VAL A 115 3.71 -17.88 14.31
N ASP A 116 3.12 -18.13 15.47
CA ASP A 116 3.50 -17.46 16.70
C ASP A 116 4.81 -18.06 17.22
N THR A 117 5.90 -17.33 17.05
CA THR A 117 7.24 -17.68 17.51
C THR A 117 7.91 -16.46 18.14
N PRO A 118 8.96 -16.65 18.96
CA PRO A 118 9.70 -15.53 19.53
C PRO A 118 10.19 -14.52 18.47
N ALA A 119 10.70 -15.01 17.34
CA ALA A 119 11.16 -14.12 16.28
C ALA A 119 10.01 -13.41 15.55
N THR A 120 8.84 -14.05 15.40
CA THR A 120 7.64 -13.38 14.88
C THR A 120 7.18 -12.26 15.79
N ARG A 121 7.10 -12.52 17.10
CA ARG A 121 6.74 -11.50 18.09
C ARG A 121 7.71 -10.33 18.08
N LYS A 122 9.01 -10.62 18.06
CA LYS A 122 10.04 -9.58 17.94
C LYS A 122 9.89 -8.76 16.65
N ALA A 123 9.68 -9.40 15.51
CA ALA A 123 9.50 -8.67 14.24
C ALA A 123 8.29 -7.74 14.28
N ILE A 124 7.19 -8.16 14.91
CA ILE A 124 5.99 -7.33 15.06
C ILE A 124 6.22 -6.18 16.06
N ALA A 125 6.92 -6.43 17.19
CA ALA A 125 7.23 -5.39 18.18
C ALA A 125 8.05 -4.25 17.58
N ILE A 126 9.16 -4.57 16.90
CA ILE A 126 10.02 -3.55 16.28
C ILE A 126 9.31 -2.82 15.12
N HIS A 127 8.45 -3.51 14.36
CA HIS A 127 7.62 -2.83 13.36
C HIS A 127 6.62 -1.87 14.01
N ALA A 128 6.00 -2.27 15.12
CA ALA A 128 5.06 -1.41 15.85
C ALA A 128 5.77 -0.15 16.41
N ALA A 129 6.99 -0.30 16.94
CA ALA A 129 7.82 0.82 17.38
C ALA A 129 8.14 1.81 16.23
N GLU A 130 8.39 1.30 15.04
CA GLU A 130 8.60 2.13 13.85
C GLU A 130 7.32 2.83 13.37
N VAL A 131 6.16 2.19 13.54
CA VAL A 131 4.84 2.81 13.28
C VAL A 131 4.56 3.91 14.31
N GLU A 132 4.94 3.73 15.58
CA GLU A 132 4.84 4.76 16.62
C GLU A 132 5.68 5.99 16.27
N GLU A 133 6.87 5.79 15.71
CA GLU A 133 7.69 6.91 15.22
C GLU A 133 7.03 7.64 14.04
N PHE A 134 6.40 6.92 13.13
CA PHE A 134 5.60 7.55 12.07
C PHE A 134 4.42 8.36 12.65
N ASP A 135 3.73 7.84 13.65
CA ASP A 135 2.62 8.55 14.33
C ASP A 135 3.12 9.83 15.00
N ARG A 136 4.31 9.79 15.65
CA ARG A 136 4.96 10.97 16.19
C ARG A 136 5.22 12.05 15.11
N GLN A 137 5.70 11.64 13.93
CA GLN A 137 5.91 12.57 12.81
C GLN A 137 4.59 13.20 12.32
N VAL A 138 3.50 12.44 12.30
CA VAL A 138 2.15 12.98 12.01
C VAL A 138 1.75 14.00 13.05
N GLY A 139 2.04 13.75 14.34
CA GLY A 139 1.84 14.70 15.44
C GLY A 139 2.58 16.02 15.23
N ASP A 140 3.84 15.96 14.78
CA ASP A 140 4.65 17.14 14.50
C ASP A 140 4.10 17.97 13.33
N VAL A 141 3.61 17.31 12.27
CA VAL A 141 2.95 18.01 11.16
C VAL A 141 1.67 18.71 11.62
N ARG A 142 0.87 18.07 12.46
CA ARG A 142 -0.33 18.70 13.04
C ARG A 142 0.02 19.90 13.92
N ALA A 143 1.03 19.76 14.77
CA ALA A 143 1.51 20.87 15.60
C ALA A 143 1.99 22.05 14.72
N MET A 144 2.72 21.78 13.65
CA MET A 144 3.15 22.77 12.69
C MET A 144 1.98 23.52 12.05
N LEU A 145 0.94 22.82 11.61
CA LEU A 145 -0.24 23.45 11.02
C LEU A 145 -0.99 24.31 12.02
N ASN A 146 -1.11 23.86 13.28
CA ASN A 146 -1.77 24.60 14.35
C ASN A 146 -0.98 25.90 14.70
N GLU A 147 0.34 25.79 14.92
CA GLU A 147 1.23 26.94 15.17
C GLU A 147 1.16 27.96 14.03
N SER A 148 1.02 27.51 12.80
CA SER A 148 0.88 28.35 11.60
C SER A 148 -0.55 28.87 11.39
N LYS A 149 -1.51 28.50 12.26
CA LYS A 149 -2.96 28.83 12.16
C LYS A 149 -3.60 28.34 10.84
N LEU A 150 -3.13 27.21 10.33
CA LEU A 150 -3.57 26.61 9.07
C LEU A 150 -4.43 25.37 9.25
N GLU A 151 -4.61 24.87 10.48
CA GLU A 151 -5.31 23.61 10.74
C GLU A 151 -6.74 23.59 10.17
N ASN A 152 -7.46 24.73 10.25
CA ASN A 152 -8.82 24.85 9.74
C ASN A 152 -8.90 25.06 8.21
N ASP A 153 -7.80 25.45 7.58
CA ASP A 153 -7.73 25.75 6.15
C ASP A 153 -6.96 24.67 5.37
N THR A 154 -6.64 23.55 6.03
CA THR A 154 -5.82 22.49 5.42
C THR A 154 -6.47 21.11 5.64
N ILE A 155 -6.61 20.36 4.55
CA ILE A 155 -6.94 18.94 4.62
C ILE A 155 -5.64 18.17 4.89
N LEU A 156 -5.48 17.62 6.08
CA LEU A 156 -4.39 16.70 6.40
C LEU A 156 -4.83 15.26 6.08
N ILE A 157 -4.05 14.58 5.23
CA ILE A 157 -4.31 13.20 4.84
C ILE A 157 -3.12 12.34 5.26
N VAL A 158 -3.37 11.34 6.08
CA VAL A 158 -2.38 10.34 6.49
C VAL A 158 -2.63 9.04 5.75
N LEU A 159 -1.61 8.55 5.05
CA LEU A 159 -1.70 7.35 4.23
C LEU A 159 -0.56 6.39 4.56
N SER A 160 -0.86 5.08 4.63
CA SER A 160 0.17 4.06 4.48
C SER A 160 0.21 3.60 3.01
N GLU A 161 1.37 3.26 2.49
CA GLU A 161 1.51 2.83 1.09
C GLU A 161 0.95 1.41 0.90
N GLN A 162 1.30 0.51 1.81
CA GLN A 162 0.94 -0.91 1.79
C GLN A 162 1.12 -1.51 3.18
N GLY A 163 0.83 -2.82 3.33
CA GLY A 163 1.01 -3.51 4.60
C GLY A 163 2.45 -3.93 4.90
N ILE A 164 2.62 -4.55 6.05
CA ILE A 164 3.90 -4.98 6.63
C ILE A 164 4.72 -5.89 5.69
N ALA A 165 6.05 -5.77 5.74
CA ALA A 165 6.97 -6.61 4.97
C ALA A 165 7.13 -8.02 5.59
N MET A 166 6.02 -8.75 5.69
CA MET A 166 5.91 -10.14 6.17
C MET A 166 5.09 -10.98 5.17
N PRO A 167 5.07 -12.32 5.30
CA PRO A 167 4.28 -13.18 4.42
C PRO A 167 2.80 -12.79 4.40
N ARG A 168 2.17 -12.86 3.22
CA ARG A 168 0.81 -12.37 2.98
C ARG A 168 0.62 -10.87 3.26
N GLY A 169 1.69 -10.14 3.55
CA GLY A 169 1.74 -8.69 3.63
C GLY A 169 2.21 -8.08 2.31
N LYS A 170 3.24 -7.24 2.37
CA LYS A 170 3.83 -6.56 1.21
C LYS A 170 4.00 -7.50 0.01
N TRP A 171 3.66 -7.02 -1.20
CA TRP A 171 3.67 -7.76 -2.46
C TRP A 171 2.63 -8.88 -2.58
N SER A 172 1.54 -8.79 -1.83
CA SER A 172 0.44 -9.72 -1.96
C SER A 172 -0.91 -9.00 -2.03
N PRO A 173 -1.96 -9.61 -2.60
CA PRO A 173 -3.29 -9.05 -2.65
C PRO A 173 -4.12 -9.28 -1.38
N TYR A 174 -3.60 -10.00 -0.40
CA TYR A 174 -4.28 -10.19 0.88
C TYR A 174 -4.42 -8.86 1.63
N ASP A 175 -5.40 -8.75 2.54
CA ASP A 175 -5.65 -7.51 3.29
C ASP A 175 -4.41 -7.02 4.04
N HIS A 176 -3.63 -7.92 4.60
CA HIS A 176 -2.36 -7.59 5.27
C HIS A 176 -1.33 -6.91 4.36
N GLY A 177 -1.47 -7.04 3.05
CA GLY A 177 -0.60 -6.42 2.06
C GLY A 177 -1.23 -5.25 1.33
N SER A 178 -2.52 -5.30 1.06
CA SER A 178 -3.19 -4.38 0.15
C SER A 178 -4.10 -3.35 0.83
N ARG A 179 -4.52 -3.61 2.07
CA ARG A 179 -5.35 -2.68 2.83
C ARG A 179 -4.47 -1.63 3.50
N ALA A 180 -4.52 -0.42 2.96
CA ALA A 180 -3.78 0.73 3.47
C ALA A 180 -4.63 1.56 4.45
N VAL A 181 -3.95 2.23 5.38
CA VAL A 181 -4.56 3.24 6.25
C VAL A 181 -4.82 4.50 5.45
N CYS A 182 -6.01 5.09 5.63
CA CYS A 182 -6.34 6.42 5.15
C CYS A 182 -7.10 7.17 6.25
N ILE A 183 -6.52 8.26 6.72
CA ILE A 183 -7.14 9.17 7.68
C ILE A 183 -7.17 10.56 7.03
N ALA A 184 -8.36 11.14 6.88
CA ALA A 184 -8.53 12.50 6.41
C ALA A 184 -9.05 13.37 7.57
N HIS A 185 -8.40 14.50 7.79
CA HIS A 185 -8.71 15.42 8.88
C HIS A 185 -8.86 16.85 8.35
N TRP A 186 -10.01 17.45 8.60
CA TRP A 186 -10.29 18.86 8.30
C TRP A 186 -11.28 19.40 9.34
N PRO A 187 -10.79 20.07 10.37
CA PRO A 187 -11.63 20.56 11.47
C PRO A 187 -12.78 21.44 10.98
N GLY A 188 -13.95 21.23 11.52
CA GLY A 188 -15.16 21.98 11.16
C GLY A 188 -15.81 21.60 9.82
N HIS A 189 -15.16 20.75 9.03
CA HIS A 189 -15.64 20.32 7.71
C HIS A 189 -15.90 18.82 7.63
N PHE A 190 -15.05 17.99 8.21
CA PHE A 190 -15.25 16.54 8.23
C PHE A 190 -15.87 16.08 9.54
N VAL A 191 -16.91 15.26 9.43
CA VAL A 191 -17.51 14.60 10.59
C VAL A 191 -16.61 13.43 11.01
N PRO A 192 -16.17 13.34 12.29
CA PRO A 192 -15.39 12.21 12.77
C PRO A 192 -16.18 10.90 12.63
N LYS A 193 -15.74 10.04 11.72
CA LYS A 193 -16.33 8.73 11.50
C LYS A 193 -15.31 7.71 10.99
N LYS A 194 -15.64 6.44 11.19
CA LYS A 194 -14.93 5.33 10.54
C LYS A 194 -15.86 4.74 9.47
N THR A 195 -15.35 4.53 8.27
CA THR A 195 -16.10 3.93 7.16
C THR A 195 -15.44 2.67 6.65
N SER A 196 -16.23 1.70 6.17
CA SER A 196 -15.81 0.53 5.41
C SER A 196 -15.91 0.74 3.90
N ALA A 197 -16.22 1.95 3.44
CA ALA A 197 -16.32 2.26 2.03
C ALA A 197 -15.03 1.92 1.29
N ILE A 198 -15.17 1.23 0.15
CA ILE A 198 -14.03 0.83 -0.66
C ILE A 198 -13.48 2.05 -1.40
N ALA A 199 -12.18 2.30 -1.27
CA ALA A 199 -11.45 3.34 -1.97
C ALA A 199 -10.17 2.78 -2.58
N MET A 200 -9.61 3.47 -3.55
CA MET A 200 -8.35 3.13 -4.22
C MET A 200 -7.43 4.35 -4.26
N TYR A 201 -6.12 4.13 -4.38
CA TYR A 201 -5.16 5.23 -4.54
C TYR A 201 -5.44 6.11 -5.77
N SER A 202 -5.99 5.53 -6.84
CA SER A 202 -6.42 6.31 -8.02
C SER A 202 -7.49 7.35 -7.71
N ASP A 203 -8.18 7.25 -6.58
CA ASP A 203 -9.25 8.16 -6.18
C ASP A 203 -8.72 9.49 -5.62
N PHE A 204 -7.44 9.57 -5.21
CA PHE A 204 -6.89 10.79 -4.62
C PHE A 204 -6.72 11.91 -5.63
N VAL A 205 -6.27 11.62 -6.87
CA VAL A 205 -6.10 12.67 -7.88
C VAL A 205 -7.42 13.39 -8.17
N PRO A 206 -8.53 12.70 -8.53
CA PRO A 206 -9.82 13.38 -8.70
C PRO A 206 -10.33 14.04 -7.41
N THR A 207 -10.01 13.50 -6.23
CA THR A 207 -10.39 14.10 -4.95
C THR A 207 -9.72 15.46 -4.74
N PHE A 208 -8.43 15.56 -4.99
CA PHE A 208 -7.69 16.81 -4.84
C PHE A 208 -8.15 17.86 -5.86
N ILE A 209 -8.37 17.46 -7.12
CA ILE A 209 -8.92 18.33 -8.15
C ILE A 209 -10.29 18.89 -7.74
N ASP A 210 -11.16 18.04 -7.20
CA ASP A 210 -12.52 18.39 -6.79
C ASP A 210 -12.53 19.33 -5.56
N PHE A 211 -11.65 19.10 -4.56
CA PHE A 211 -11.47 20.04 -3.45
C PHE A 211 -10.85 21.36 -3.90
N ALA A 212 -9.99 21.35 -4.92
CA ALA A 212 -9.43 22.57 -5.51
C ALA A 212 -10.46 23.34 -6.37
N GLY A 213 -11.67 22.83 -6.56
CA GLY A 213 -12.72 23.46 -7.36
C GLY A 213 -12.49 23.36 -8.88
N GLY A 214 -11.63 22.43 -9.31
CA GLY A 214 -11.26 22.25 -10.72
C GLY A 214 -11.92 21.05 -11.38
N GLN A 215 -11.50 20.81 -12.61
CA GLN A 215 -11.87 19.63 -13.40
C GLN A 215 -10.63 19.05 -14.09
N SER A 216 -10.59 17.73 -14.21
CA SER A 216 -9.52 17.09 -14.97
C SER A 216 -9.72 17.32 -16.48
N GLN A 217 -8.61 17.61 -17.16
CA GLN A 217 -8.59 17.76 -18.64
C GLN A 217 -8.48 16.41 -19.36
N VAL A 218 -8.25 15.34 -18.64
CA VAL A 218 -8.14 13.98 -19.16
C VAL A 218 -9.01 13.02 -18.35
N PRO A 219 -9.47 11.91 -18.94
CA PRO A 219 -10.17 10.86 -18.18
C PRO A 219 -9.29 10.33 -17.05
N LEU A 220 -9.86 10.16 -15.86
CA LEU A 220 -9.21 9.60 -14.69
C LEU A 220 -9.80 8.22 -14.35
N ASP A 221 -8.95 7.28 -13.95
CA ASP A 221 -9.38 5.95 -13.48
C ASP A 221 -10.04 6.01 -12.11
N GLY A 222 -9.73 7.04 -11.33
CA GLY A 222 -10.25 7.27 -9.99
C GLY A 222 -11.60 7.98 -9.97
N LYS A 223 -12.23 7.97 -8.79
CA LYS A 223 -13.44 8.72 -8.47
C LYS A 223 -13.19 9.58 -7.24
N SER A 224 -13.71 10.81 -7.20
CA SER A 224 -13.52 11.71 -6.05
C SER A 224 -14.13 11.12 -4.77
N LEU A 225 -13.37 11.19 -3.69
CA LEU A 225 -13.79 10.83 -2.33
C LEU A 225 -14.50 12.00 -1.61
N LYS A 226 -14.61 13.18 -2.23
CA LYS A 226 -15.13 14.39 -1.58
C LYS A 226 -16.50 14.17 -0.95
N SER A 227 -17.47 13.63 -1.68
CA SER A 227 -18.81 13.36 -1.15
C SER A 227 -18.82 12.34 0.00
N LEU A 228 -17.89 11.38 0.00
CA LEU A 228 -17.71 10.43 1.12
C LEU A 228 -17.14 11.14 2.36
N TRP A 229 -16.17 12.02 2.19
CA TRP A 229 -15.50 12.72 3.28
C TRP A 229 -16.36 13.85 3.86
N LEU A 230 -17.23 14.47 3.06
CA LEU A 230 -18.21 15.47 3.49
C LEU A 230 -19.49 14.85 4.06
N ASP A 231 -19.54 13.54 4.24
CA ASP A 231 -20.70 12.80 4.79
C ASP A 231 -21.97 12.88 3.94
N GLU A 232 -21.83 13.13 2.64
CA GLU A 232 -22.94 13.16 1.69
C GLU A 232 -23.31 11.77 1.17
N ARG A 233 -22.40 10.77 1.35
CA ARG A 233 -22.55 9.36 0.94
C ARG A 233 -21.87 8.44 1.94
N ASP A 234 -22.44 7.25 2.10
CA ASP A 234 -21.84 6.18 2.92
C ASP A 234 -21.03 5.19 2.10
N LYS A 235 -21.28 5.11 0.80
CA LYS A 235 -20.61 4.19 -0.15
C LYS A 235 -19.91 4.97 -1.25
N HIS A 236 -18.81 4.40 -1.75
CA HIS A 236 -18.01 5.02 -2.81
C HIS A 236 -17.88 4.11 -4.03
N ARG A 237 -17.38 2.89 -3.86
CA ARG A 237 -17.24 1.87 -4.89
C ARG A 237 -17.93 0.58 -4.47
N GLN A 238 -18.39 -0.21 -5.45
CA GLN A 238 -18.88 -1.57 -5.19
C GLN A 238 -17.74 -2.56 -5.05
N SER A 239 -16.66 -2.32 -5.78
CA SER A 239 -15.48 -3.17 -5.76
C SER A 239 -14.20 -2.37 -6.04
N ALA A 240 -13.06 -2.97 -5.69
CA ALA A 240 -11.74 -2.48 -6.06
C ALA A 240 -10.91 -3.61 -6.67
N PHE A 241 -10.05 -3.24 -7.61
CA PHE A 241 -9.12 -4.13 -8.29
C PHE A 241 -7.72 -4.01 -7.69
N ILE A 242 -7.12 -5.15 -7.36
CA ILE A 242 -5.76 -5.24 -6.85
C ILE A 242 -4.91 -5.99 -7.87
N SER A 243 -3.80 -5.40 -8.27
CA SER A 243 -2.88 -5.99 -9.24
C SER A 243 -1.47 -6.06 -8.67
N ASN A 244 -1.00 -7.28 -8.47
CA ASN A 244 0.40 -7.57 -8.16
C ASN A 244 1.00 -8.35 -9.34
N VAL A 245 1.84 -7.69 -10.15
CA VAL A 245 2.48 -8.30 -11.32
C VAL A 245 3.91 -8.75 -11.05
N HIS A 246 4.49 -8.33 -9.94
CA HIS A 246 5.84 -8.68 -9.53
C HIS A 246 5.90 -8.79 -7.99
N PRO A 247 6.48 -9.86 -7.46
CA PRO A 247 7.11 -10.98 -8.19
C PRO A 247 6.16 -12.11 -8.61
N PHE A 248 4.89 -12.13 -8.13
CA PHE A 248 4.09 -13.35 -8.09
C PHE A 248 2.89 -13.41 -9.04
N TRP A 249 2.64 -12.36 -9.80
CA TRP A 249 1.53 -12.29 -10.73
C TRP A 249 0.18 -12.70 -10.12
N GLN A 250 -0.26 -11.93 -9.17
CA GLN A 250 -1.54 -12.12 -8.51
C GLN A 250 -2.48 -10.95 -8.81
N LYS A 251 -3.76 -11.25 -8.94
CA LYS A 251 -4.84 -10.28 -9.14
C LYS A 251 -5.94 -10.55 -8.15
N ALA A 252 -6.60 -9.51 -7.68
CA ALA A 252 -7.76 -9.71 -6.85
C ALA A 252 -8.84 -8.67 -7.14
N ILE A 253 -10.07 -9.04 -6.83
CA ILE A 253 -11.20 -8.14 -6.69
C ILE A 253 -11.69 -8.23 -5.26
N VAL A 254 -11.92 -7.07 -4.65
CA VAL A 254 -12.45 -6.95 -3.31
C VAL A 254 -13.77 -6.17 -3.35
N THR A 255 -14.79 -6.69 -2.69
CA THR A 255 -16.06 -6.05 -2.40
C THR A 255 -16.16 -5.76 -0.92
N GLU A 256 -17.26 -5.21 -0.45
CA GLU A 256 -17.49 -4.97 0.98
C GLU A 256 -17.44 -6.27 1.81
N GLN A 257 -17.87 -7.39 1.25
CA GLN A 257 -17.93 -8.68 1.95
C GLN A 257 -16.90 -9.71 1.46
N TYR A 258 -16.66 -9.80 0.15
CA TYR A 258 -15.86 -10.89 -0.41
C TYR A 258 -14.61 -10.37 -1.12
N LYS A 259 -13.58 -11.19 -1.06
CA LYS A 259 -12.38 -11.04 -1.89
C LYS A 259 -12.11 -12.32 -2.66
N LEU A 260 -11.96 -12.19 -3.98
CA LEU A 260 -11.47 -13.27 -4.85
C LEU A 260 -10.04 -12.94 -5.28
N ILE A 261 -9.13 -13.87 -5.04
CA ILE A 261 -7.73 -13.80 -5.48
C ILE A 261 -7.51 -14.81 -6.60
N TRP A 262 -6.87 -14.37 -7.67
CA TRP A 262 -6.37 -15.23 -8.74
C TRP A 262 -4.84 -15.20 -8.73
N THR A 263 -4.22 -16.39 -8.79
CA THR A 263 -2.76 -16.56 -8.81
C THR A 263 -2.30 -17.12 -10.13
N GLY A 264 -1.42 -16.41 -10.84
CA GLY A 264 -0.93 -16.79 -12.17
C GLY A 264 -0.03 -18.03 -12.18
N PHE A 265 0.79 -18.20 -11.14
CA PHE A 265 1.77 -19.28 -11.01
C PHE A 265 1.65 -20.03 -9.68
N PRO A 266 0.56 -20.76 -9.42
CA PRO A 266 0.30 -21.35 -8.10
C PRO A 266 1.28 -22.46 -7.70
N ASN A 267 2.06 -23.00 -8.65
CA ASN A 267 3.05 -24.06 -8.42
C ASN A 267 4.48 -23.51 -8.23
N GLU A 268 4.65 -22.19 -8.20
CA GLU A 268 5.94 -21.56 -7.91
C GLU A 268 5.95 -21.06 -6.45
N ASP A 269 7.14 -21.01 -5.84
CA ASP A 269 7.29 -20.48 -4.49
C ASP A 269 6.95 -18.99 -4.44
N HIS A 270 5.97 -18.63 -3.63
CA HIS A 270 5.46 -17.26 -3.47
C HIS A 270 6.11 -16.51 -2.29
N ILE A 271 7.29 -16.91 -1.86
CA ILE A 271 8.07 -16.13 -0.90
C ILE A 271 9.12 -15.30 -1.63
N HIS A 272 9.12 -14.01 -1.38
CA HIS A 272 10.16 -13.16 -1.94
C HIS A 272 11.48 -13.39 -1.21
N SER A 273 12.58 -13.55 -1.96
CA SER A 273 13.92 -13.81 -1.41
C SER A 273 14.35 -12.77 -0.35
N ASN A 274 13.94 -11.52 -0.52
CA ASN A 274 14.23 -10.46 0.43
C ASN A 274 13.62 -10.72 1.83
N PHE A 275 12.46 -11.36 1.92
CA PHE A 275 11.90 -11.73 3.23
C PHE A 275 12.74 -12.80 3.91
N ALA A 276 13.10 -13.85 3.18
CA ALA A 276 13.88 -14.95 3.74
C ALA A 276 15.31 -14.54 4.15
N SER A 277 15.84 -13.45 3.59
CA SER A 277 17.20 -12.96 3.86
C SER A 277 17.27 -11.80 4.85
N THR A 278 16.14 -11.21 5.27
CA THR A 278 16.17 -10.08 6.20
C THR A 278 16.61 -10.53 7.61
N LYS A 279 17.30 -9.63 8.33
CA LYS A 279 17.74 -9.88 9.70
C LYS A 279 16.61 -10.28 10.64
N PHE A 280 15.41 -9.72 10.45
CA PHE A 280 14.27 -9.94 11.35
C PHE A 280 13.36 -11.05 10.84
N PHE A 281 12.87 -10.98 9.63
CA PHE A 281 11.95 -11.97 9.11
C PHE A 281 12.67 -13.28 8.71
N GLY A 282 13.92 -13.22 8.27
CA GLY A 282 14.71 -14.44 7.99
C GLY A 282 14.79 -15.38 9.19
N LYS A 283 14.95 -14.82 10.41
CA LYS A 283 14.90 -15.60 11.64
C LYS A 283 13.50 -16.15 11.91
N ALA A 284 12.46 -15.34 11.79
CA ALA A 284 11.08 -15.80 11.96
C ALA A 284 10.73 -16.92 10.97
N TRP A 285 11.13 -16.78 9.70
CA TRP A 285 10.91 -17.79 8.69
C TRP A 285 11.63 -19.11 8.99
N SER A 286 12.84 -19.04 9.55
CA SER A 286 13.56 -20.23 10.03
C SER A 286 12.80 -20.93 11.15
N GLU A 287 12.37 -20.19 12.16
CA GLU A 287 11.57 -20.71 13.27
C GLU A 287 10.22 -21.30 12.80
N TRP A 288 9.57 -20.68 11.79
CA TRP A 288 8.36 -21.24 11.18
C TRP A 288 8.62 -22.60 10.54
N LYS A 289 9.72 -22.75 9.80
CA LYS A 289 10.09 -24.02 9.17
C LYS A 289 10.36 -25.11 10.20
N GLU A 290 11.12 -24.79 11.25
CA GLU A 290 11.40 -25.73 12.35
C GLU A 290 10.11 -26.17 13.06
N ALA A 291 9.19 -25.23 13.33
CA ALA A 291 7.90 -25.54 13.94
C ALA A 291 7.01 -26.41 13.02
N SER A 292 7.13 -26.25 11.71
CA SER A 292 6.34 -27.03 10.73
C SER A 292 6.70 -28.50 10.68
N GLU A 293 7.92 -28.89 11.07
CA GLU A 293 8.36 -30.28 11.14
C GLU A 293 7.58 -31.07 12.20
N LYS A 294 7.08 -30.37 13.22
CA LYS A 294 6.42 -30.96 14.38
C LYS A 294 4.93 -30.65 14.47
N ASN A 295 4.43 -29.70 13.67
CA ASN A 295 3.06 -29.23 13.76
C ASN A 295 2.43 -29.11 12.37
N ARG A 296 1.40 -29.92 12.11
CA ARG A 296 0.69 -29.97 10.81
C ARG A 296 -0.04 -28.67 10.47
N ASP A 297 -0.56 -27.96 11.46
CA ASP A 297 -1.25 -26.67 11.23
C ASP A 297 -0.26 -25.59 10.82
N VAL A 298 0.94 -25.61 11.42
CA VAL A 298 2.04 -24.72 11.01
C VAL A 298 2.51 -25.07 9.60
N ALA A 299 2.66 -26.36 9.28
CA ALA A 299 3.01 -26.81 7.93
C ALA A 299 1.97 -26.33 6.91
N ALA A 300 0.68 -26.41 7.22
CA ALA A 300 -0.39 -25.92 6.37
C ALA A 300 -0.30 -24.39 6.14
N LYS A 301 0.05 -23.60 7.17
CA LYS A 301 0.27 -22.15 7.02
C LYS A 301 1.43 -21.85 6.06
N ILE A 302 2.56 -22.56 6.19
CA ILE A 302 3.72 -22.39 5.30
C ILE A 302 3.36 -22.76 3.85
N ILE A 303 2.65 -23.87 3.65
CA ILE A 303 2.21 -24.29 2.32
C ILE A 303 1.33 -23.22 1.68
N ARG A 304 0.41 -22.61 2.42
CA ARG A 304 -0.43 -21.50 1.90
C ARG A 304 0.40 -20.28 1.51
N VAL A 305 1.49 -20.00 2.20
CA VAL A 305 2.39 -18.91 1.84
C VAL A 305 3.19 -19.24 0.57
N LEU A 306 3.75 -20.44 0.52
CA LEU A 306 4.60 -20.87 -0.59
C LEU A 306 3.82 -21.18 -1.87
N HIS A 307 2.69 -21.86 -1.72
CA HIS A 307 1.91 -22.41 -2.82
C HIS A 307 0.43 -22.02 -2.72
N PRO A 308 0.10 -20.71 -2.91
CA PRO A 308 -1.28 -20.26 -2.94
C PRO A 308 -2.04 -20.98 -4.09
N LYS A 309 -3.31 -21.18 -3.90
CA LYS A 309 -4.15 -21.82 -4.92
C LYS A 309 -4.34 -20.92 -6.15
N ARG A 310 -4.80 -21.50 -7.26
CA ARG A 310 -5.17 -20.76 -8.47
C ARG A 310 -6.25 -19.72 -8.19
N TYR A 311 -7.24 -20.10 -7.39
CA TYR A 311 -8.30 -19.23 -6.89
C TYR A 311 -8.44 -19.40 -5.40
N GLU A 312 -8.59 -18.28 -4.68
CA GLU A 312 -8.92 -18.25 -3.28
C GLU A 312 -10.07 -17.24 -3.09
N LEU A 313 -11.06 -17.61 -2.31
CA LEU A 313 -12.21 -16.78 -2.00
C LEU A 313 -12.36 -16.61 -0.50
N TYR A 314 -12.51 -15.40 -0.02
CA TYR A 314 -12.63 -15.10 1.39
C TYR A 314 -13.86 -14.23 1.67
N ASP A 315 -14.58 -14.51 2.76
CA ASP A 315 -15.56 -13.61 3.37
C ASP A 315 -14.81 -12.70 4.35
N ILE A 316 -14.36 -11.55 3.86
CA ILE A 316 -13.49 -10.64 4.62
C ILE A 316 -14.21 -9.90 5.77
N GLN A 317 -15.54 -9.93 5.83
CA GLN A 317 -16.29 -9.42 6.98
C GLN A 317 -16.19 -10.39 8.16
N ASN A 318 -16.33 -11.69 7.91
CA ASN A 318 -16.34 -12.74 8.93
C ASN A 318 -14.97 -13.38 9.14
N ASP A 319 -14.07 -13.28 8.15
CA ASP A 319 -12.70 -13.77 8.17
C ASP A 319 -11.71 -12.67 7.74
N PRO A 320 -11.52 -11.63 8.55
CA PRO A 320 -10.65 -10.48 8.21
C PRO A 320 -9.17 -10.83 8.09
N TYR A 321 -8.77 -12.04 8.46
CA TYR A 321 -7.41 -12.55 8.30
C TYR A 321 -7.25 -13.51 7.13
N GLU A 322 -8.34 -13.76 6.38
CA GLU A 322 -8.33 -14.58 5.16
C GLU A 322 -7.71 -15.98 5.38
N VAL A 323 -8.13 -16.66 6.48
CA VAL A 323 -7.63 -17.98 6.83
C VAL A 323 -8.53 -19.12 6.33
N HIS A 324 -9.79 -18.83 5.99
CA HIS A 324 -10.78 -19.81 5.53
C HIS A 324 -11.11 -19.61 4.05
N ASP A 325 -10.41 -20.34 3.19
CA ASP A 325 -10.64 -20.29 1.75
C ASP A 325 -11.93 -21.02 1.34
N LEU A 326 -12.87 -20.27 0.77
CA LEU A 326 -14.21 -20.72 0.35
C LEU A 326 -14.27 -21.09 -1.15
N ALA A 327 -13.17 -20.97 -1.90
CA ALA A 327 -13.19 -21.10 -3.38
C ALA A 327 -13.70 -22.46 -3.89
N GLU A 328 -13.52 -23.54 -3.12
CA GLU A 328 -13.97 -24.88 -3.47
C GLU A 328 -15.29 -25.29 -2.77
N ASN A 329 -15.87 -24.40 -1.94
CA ASN A 329 -17.15 -24.69 -1.31
C ASN A 329 -18.30 -24.42 -2.29
N GLY A 330 -19.10 -25.44 -2.57
CA GLY A 330 -20.22 -25.37 -3.53
C GLY A 330 -21.24 -24.27 -3.24
N GLN A 331 -21.44 -23.90 -1.97
CA GLN A 331 -22.36 -22.84 -1.57
C GLN A 331 -21.93 -21.45 -2.09
N TYR A 332 -20.62 -21.23 -2.32
CA TYR A 332 -20.05 -19.95 -2.75
C TYR A 332 -19.69 -19.92 -4.25
N GLN A 333 -20.05 -20.96 -5.04
CA GLN A 333 -19.67 -21.01 -6.45
C GLN A 333 -20.25 -19.84 -7.26
N ASN A 334 -21.48 -19.42 -6.99
CA ASN A 334 -22.09 -18.28 -7.68
C ASN A 334 -21.38 -16.96 -7.33
N VAL A 335 -20.96 -16.78 -6.08
CA VAL A 335 -20.16 -15.62 -5.65
C VAL A 335 -18.81 -15.61 -6.37
N LYS A 336 -18.11 -16.75 -6.35
CA LYS A 336 -16.81 -16.92 -7.04
C LYS A 336 -16.92 -16.61 -8.54
N LEU A 337 -17.92 -17.15 -9.21
CA LEU A 337 -18.12 -16.94 -10.67
C LEU A 337 -18.47 -15.48 -10.98
N GLY A 338 -19.32 -14.84 -10.19
CA GLY A 338 -19.67 -13.43 -10.34
C GLY A 338 -18.44 -12.52 -10.18
N LEU A 339 -17.68 -12.70 -9.11
CA LEU A 339 -16.45 -11.94 -8.87
C LEU A 339 -15.37 -12.20 -9.93
N LEU A 340 -15.26 -13.45 -10.43
CA LEU A 340 -14.33 -13.77 -11.50
C LEU A 340 -14.70 -13.09 -12.82
N ALA A 341 -15.99 -13.01 -13.13
CA ALA A 341 -16.46 -12.31 -14.32
C ALA A 341 -16.16 -10.80 -14.22
N GLU A 342 -16.44 -10.18 -13.08
CA GLU A 342 -16.12 -8.78 -12.83
C GLU A 342 -14.61 -8.51 -12.86
N LEU A 343 -13.80 -9.38 -12.24
CA LEU A 343 -12.33 -9.28 -12.30
C LEU A 343 -11.81 -9.31 -13.74
N LYS A 344 -12.33 -10.22 -14.58
CA LYS A 344 -11.96 -10.30 -15.99
C LYS A 344 -12.34 -9.03 -16.76
N GLN A 345 -13.51 -8.46 -16.48
CA GLN A 345 -13.94 -7.22 -17.12
C GLN A 345 -13.04 -6.06 -16.74
N LEU A 346 -12.79 -5.85 -15.45
CA LEU A 346 -11.88 -4.79 -14.96
C LEU A 346 -10.46 -4.92 -15.53
N MET A 347 -9.99 -6.15 -15.71
CA MET A 347 -8.69 -6.39 -16.33
C MET A 347 -8.71 -6.06 -17.83
N ALA A 348 -9.76 -6.45 -18.54
CA ALA A 348 -9.92 -6.13 -19.96
C ALA A 348 -9.99 -4.61 -20.19
N ASP A 349 -10.72 -3.88 -19.34
CA ASP A 349 -10.81 -2.43 -19.36
C ASP A 349 -9.43 -1.78 -19.10
N ALA A 350 -8.58 -2.41 -18.26
CA ALA A 350 -7.20 -1.99 -18.02
C ALA A 350 -6.20 -2.46 -19.11
N GLY A 351 -6.65 -3.15 -20.15
CA GLY A 351 -5.80 -3.71 -21.20
C GLY A 351 -4.95 -4.89 -20.72
N GLU A 352 -5.41 -5.61 -19.69
CA GLU A 352 -4.76 -6.78 -19.09
C GLU A 352 -5.59 -8.06 -19.31
N SER A 353 -4.96 -9.22 -19.04
CA SER A 353 -5.65 -10.52 -19.05
C SER A 353 -5.20 -11.39 -17.88
N LEU A 354 -5.97 -12.42 -17.54
CA LEU A 354 -5.58 -13.45 -16.56
C LEU A 354 -4.51 -14.42 -17.11
N GLU A 355 -4.06 -14.24 -18.35
CA GLU A 355 -2.95 -15.02 -18.86
C GLU A 355 -1.64 -14.51 -18.30
N PRO A 356 -0.93 -15.30 -17.48
CA PRO A 356 0.31 -14.85 -16.86
C PRO A 356 1.39 -14.71 -17.94
N LYS A 357 1.88 -13.51 -18.17
CA LYS A 357 3.05 -13.29 -19.02
C LYS A 357 4.28 -13.72 -18.23
N GLN A 358 5.06 -14.66 -18.74
CA GLN A 358 6.27 -15.11 -18.08
C GLN A 358 7.21 -13.89 -17.84
N PRO A 359 7.77 -13.74 -16.62
CA PRO A 359 8.72 -12.66 -16.35
C PRO A 359 9.93 -12.80 -17.29
N GLN A 360 10.20 -11.80 -18.12
CA GLN A 360 11.27 -11.80 -19.13
C GLN A 360 12.68 -12.02 -18.56
N GLY A 361 12.86 -12.16 -17.24
CA GLY A 361 14.13 -12.40 -16.56
C GLY A 361 14.43 -13.87 -16.23
N LYS A 362 13.39 -14.69 -16.00
CA LYS A 362 13.59 -16.12 -15.60
C LYS A 362 14.10 -17.01 -16.74
N GLU A 363 13.84 -16.65 -17.97
CA GLU A 363 14.33 -17.41 -19.13
C GLU A 363 15.87 -17.34 -19.27
N LYS A 364 16.47 -16.17 -18.97
CA LYS A 364 17.94 -16.00 -18.96
C LYS A 364 18.60 -16.75 -17.80
N GLU A 365 17.94 -16.89 -16.68
CA GLU A 365 18.46 -17.58 -15.50
C GLU A 365 18.32 -19.10 -15.63
N ARG A 366 17.21 -19.61 -16.17
CA ARG A 366 17.02 -21.04 -16.53
C ARG A 366 18.03 -21.47 -17.60
N THR A 367 18.30 -20.63 -18.60
CA THR A 367 19.28 -20.92 -19.65
C THR A 367 20.71 -20.89 -19.10
N ARG A 368 21.02 -20.00 -18.14
CA ARG A 368 22.30 -19.99 -17.44
C ARG A 368 22.49 -21.21 -16.53
N ARG A 369 21.47 -21.67 -15.82
CA ARG A 369 21.52 -22.88 -14.97
C ARG A 369 21.61 -24.16 -15.79
N ARG A 370 20.97 -24.21 -16.97
CA ARG A 370 21.13 -25.35 -17.93
C ARG A 370 22.49 -25.40 -18.58
N LYS A 371 23.18 -24.28 -18.78
CA LYS A 371 24.56 -24.25 -19.32
C LYS A 371 25.64 -24.49 -18.26
N LYS A 372 25.31 -24.55 -16.98
CA LYS A 372 26.22 -24.85 -15.87
C LYS A 372 26.03 -26.28 -15.32
N ARG A 373 25.15 -27.09 -15.90
CA ARG A 373 25.04 -28.54 -15.72
C ARG A 373 25.51 -29.21 -17.02
#